data_6fb422d777252171f481ad552d365879
#
_entry.id   6fb422d777252171f481ad552d365879
#
_cell.length_a   1.000
_cell.length_b   1.000
_cell.length_c   1.000
_cell.angle_alpha   90.00
_cell.angle_beta   90.00
_cell.angle_gamma   90.00
#
_symmetry.space_group_name_H-M   'P 1'
#
loop_
_entity.id
_entity.type
_entity.pdbx_description
1 polymer ?
#
loop_
_entity_poly.entity_id
_entity_poly.type
_entity_poly.pdbx_seq_one_letter_code
_entity_poly.pdbx_strand_id
1 'polypeptide(L)'
;MSIFTSLDSIQEELSKCMKCGNCQEVCPIYKENYREVSVARGKISLIQMVMSGEIDLTEGIADRLSLCTTCMACSKICPCGVRFDKIILAARQKLCANKACILLRRLLSRPLKLTASLTLV
;
A
#
# COMPACT_ATOMS: atom_id res chain seq x y z
N MET A 1 6.73 19.43 6.70
CA MET A 1 5.25 19.40 6.58
C MET A 1 4.79 17.97 6.83
N SER A 2 4.41 17.65 8.05
CA SER A 2 3.92 16.32 8.40
C SER A 2 2.43 16.25 8.05
N ILE A 3 2.14 15.81 6.83
CA ILE A 3 0.77 15.62 6.33
C ILE A 3 0.12 14.36 6.93
N PHE A 4 0.86 13.55 7.63
CA PHE A 4 0.39 12.31 8.27
C PHE A 4 0.81 12.23 9.72
N THR A 5 0.19 13.07 10.50
CA THR A 5 0.17 12.96 11.94
C THR A 5 -0.64 11.72 12.31
N SER A 6 0.08 10.77 12.86
CA SER A 6 -0.37 9.60 13.59
C SER A 6 -1.07 8.47 12.82
N LEU A 7 -0.57 7.28 13.04
CA LEU A 7 -1.20 5.99 12.72
C LEU A 7 -2.64 5.93 13.26
N ASP A 8 -2.94 6.66 14.31
CA ASP A 8 -4.25 6.72 14.96
C ASP A 8 -5.33 7.31 14.05
N SER A 9 -5.02 8.34 13.26
CA SER A 9 -5.99 8.93 12.31
C SER A 9 -6.34 8.00 11.16
N ILE A 10 -5.39 7.17 10.72
CA ILE A 10 -5.62 6.16 9.67
C ILE A 10 -6.44 5.01 10.23
N GLN A 11 -6.18 4.59 11.45
CA GLN A 11 -6.92 3.51 12.10
C GLN A 11 -8.38 3.88 12.32
N GLU A 12 -8.65 5.13 12.66
CA GLU A 12 -10.01 5.66 12.75
C GLU A 12 -10.73 5.60 11.39
N GLU A 13 -10.09 6.05 10.31
CA GLU A 13 -10.66 5.97 8.95
C GLU A 13 -10.87 4.52 8.50
N LEU A 14 -9.96 3.61 8.82
CA LEU A 14 -10.09 2.18 8.51
C LEU A 14 -11.30 1.55 9.22
N SER A 15 -11.57 1.95 10.47
CA SER A 15 -12.67 1.42 11.29
C SER A 15 -14.06 1.86 10.82
N LYS A 16 -14.18 2.98 10.09
CA LYS A 16 -15.45 3.45 9.54
C LYS A 16 -16.04 2.52 8.47
N CYS A 17 -15.23 1.66 7.87
CA CYS A 17 -15.66 0.81 6.77
C CYS A 17 -16.55 -0.35 7.24
N MET A 18 -17.84 -0.28 6.96
CA MET A 18 -18.81 -1.34 7.23
C MET A 18 -18.81 -2.48 6.19
N LYS A 19 -17.93 -2.44 5.21
CA LYS A 19 -17.78 -3.44 4.14
C LYS A 19 -19.03 -3.67 3.27
N CYS A 20 -19.86 -2.66 3.08
CA CYS A 20 -21.14 -2.75 2.33
C CYS A 20 -20.98 -3.10 0.84
N GLY A 21 -19.84 -2.80 0.21
CA GLY A 21 -19.60 -3.13 -1.19
C GLY A 21 -19.88 -2.03 -2.22
N ASN A 22 -20.50 -0.91 -1.85
CA ASN A 22 -20.83 0.16 -2.80
C ASN A 22 -19.62 0.65 -3.61
N CYS A 23 -18.41 0.54 -3.05
CA CYS A 23 -17.17 0.90 -3.74
C CYS A 23 -16.84 0.00 -4.95
N GLN A 24 -17.45 -1.19 -5.08
CA GLN A 24 -17.26 -2.07 -6.22
C GLN A 24 -17.90 -1.49 -7.50
N GLU A 25 -19.10 -0.92 -7.37
CA GLU A 25 -19.86 -0.39 -8.49
C GLU A 25 -19.11 0.72 -9.26
N VAL A 26 -18.32 1.50 -8.55
CA VAL A 26 -17.66 2.69 -9.09
C VAL A 26 -16.18 2.50 -9.36
N CYS A 27 -15.60 1.37 -8.99
CA CYS A 27 -14.15 1.15 -9.10
C CYS A 27 -13.78 0.72 -10.54
N PRO A 28 -13.01 1.52 -11.30
CA PRO A 28 -12.58 1.15 -12.65
C PRO A 28 -11.69 -0.09 -12.65
N ILE A 29 -10.83 -0.24 -11.66
CA ILE A 29 -9.92 -1.40 -11.57
C ILE A 29 -10.69 -2.70 -11.27
N TYR A 30 -11.74 -2.60 -10.46
CA TYR A 30 -12.59 -3.77 -10.19
C TYR A 30 -13.33 -4.23 -11.45
N LYS A 31 -13.83 -3.31 -12.26
CA LYS A 31 -14.52 -3.63 -13.51
C LYS A 31 -13.63 -4.37 -14.52
N GLU A 32 -12.32 -4.18 -14.46
CA GLU A 32 -11.38 -4.87 -15.32
C GLU A 32 -11.01 -6.28 -14.84
N ASN A 33 -10.92 -6.50 -13.53
CA ASN A 33 -10.36 -7.73 -13.01
C ASN A 33 -11.24 -8.51 -12.03
N TYR A 34 -12.36 -7.92 -11.60
CA TYR A 34 -13.34 -8.51 -10.68
C TYR A 34 -12.76 -9.08 -9.38
N ARG A 35 -11.64 -8.50 -8.90
CA ARG A 35 -10.97 -8.96 -7.68
C ARG A 35 -11.30 -8.06 -6.51
N GLU A 36 -11.73 -8.65 -5.40
CA GLU A 36 -12.06 -7.95 -4.15
C GLU A 36 -10.91 -7.04 -3.66
N VAL A 37 -9.68 -7.51 -3.77
CA VAL A 37 -8.47 -6.74 -3.38
C VAL A 37 -8.23 -5.50 -4.25
N SER A 38 -8.97 -5.32 -5.33
CA SER A 38 -8.86 -4.14 -6.19
C SER A 38 -9.69 -2.97 -5.71
N VAL A 39 -10.76 -3.23 -4.95
CA VAL A 39 -11.67 -2.20 -4.41
C VAL A 39 -11.20 -1.64 -3.07
N ALA A 40 -11.80 -0.51 -2.68
CA ALA A 40 -11.44 0.16 -1.43
C ALA A 40 -11.60 -0.76 -0.21
N ARG A 41 -12.73 -1.45 -0.04
CA ARG A 41 -12.96 -2.33 1.11
C ARG A 41 -11.95 -3.48 1.20
N GLY A 42 -11.59 -4.10 0.07
CA GLY A 42 -10.59 -5.16 0.05
C GLY A 42 -9.20 -4.65 0.39
N LYS A 43 -8.81 -3.46 -0.13
CA LYS A 43 -7.56 -2.80 0.24
C LYS A 43 -7.53 -2.39 1.71
N ILE A 44 -8.64 -1.91 2.26
CA ILE A 44 -8.78 -1.61 3.70
C ILE A 44 -8.53 -2.87 4.52
N SER A 45 -9.13 -4.00 4.15
CA SER A 45 -8.90 -5.27 4.85
C SER A 45 -7.44 -5.72 4.80
N LEU A 46 -6.78 -5.62 3.65
CA LEU A 46 -5.35 -5.91 3.54
C LEU A 46 -4.49 -5.00 4.42
N ILE A 47 -4.78 -3.70 4.44
CA ILE A 47 -4.04 -2.74 5.27
C ILE A 47 -4.25 -3.05 6.75
N GLN A 48 -5.47 -3.36 7.17
CA GLN A 48 -5.78 -3.76 8.55
C GLN A 48 -5.00 -5.01 8.97
N MET A 49 -4.95 -6.05 8.13
CA MET A 49 -4.22 -7.29 8.41
C MET A 49 -2.71 -7.07 8.49
N VAL A 50 -2.16 -6.19 7.66
CA VAL A 50 -0.74 -5.80 7.75
C VAL A 50 -0.46 -5.00 9.03
N MET A 51 -1.38 -4.10 9.42
CA MET A 51 -1.22 -3.29 10.63
C MET A 51 -1.37 -4.11 11.92
N SER A 52 -2.22 -5.14 11.91
CA SER A 52 -2.37 -6.07 13.05
C SER A 52 -1.23 -7.09 13.15
N GLY A 53 -0.38 -7.18 12.13
CA GLY A 53 0.71 -8.17 12.09
C GLY A 53 0.26 -9.58 11.70
N GLU A 54 -0.99 -9.75 11.24
CA GLU A 54 -1.50 -11.05 10.78
C GLU A 54 -0.83 -11.50 9.48
N ILE A 55 -0.47 -10.54 8.62
CA ILE A 55 0.25 -10.78 7.38
C ILE A 55 1.41 -9.80 7.21
N ASP A 56 2.50 -10.28 6.63
CA ASP A 56 3.64 -9.43 6.31
C ASP A 56 3.38 -8.59 5.05
N LEU A 57 3.96 -7.39 5.03
CA LEU A 57 3.92 -6.52 3.87
C LEU A 57 4.81 -7.08 2.75
N THR A 58 4.23 -7.92 1.91
CA THR A 58 4.91 -8.54 0.76
C THR A 58 4.86 -7.63 -0.47
N GLU A 59 5.71 -7.93 -1.45
CA GLU A 59 5.71 -7.25 -2.76
C GLU A 59 4.35 -7.38 -3.46
N GLY A 60 3.71 -8.56 -3.38
CA GLY A 60 2.37 -8.78 -3.93
C GLY A 60 1.29 -7.88 -3.31
N ILE A 61 1.35 -7.61 -2.01
CA ILE A 61 0.44 -6.64 -1.35
C ILE A 61 0.75 -5.22 -1.82
N ALA A 62 2.02 -4.86 -1.93
CA ALA A 62 2.45 -3.57 -2.43
C ALA A 62 1.91 -3.31 -3.85
N ASP A 63 1.99 -4.30 -4.73
CA ASP A 63 1.47 -4.22 -6.10
C ASP A 63 -0.05 -4.01 -6.11
N ARG A 64 -0.80 -4.73 -5.27
CA ARG A 64 -2.25 -4.57 -5.14
C ARG A 64 -2.64 -3.16 -4.69
N LEU A 65 -1.92 -2.60 -3.73
CA LEU A 65 -2.16 -1.23 -3.27
C LEU A 65 -1.77 -0.20 -4.33
N SER A 66 -0.77 -0.49 -5.16
CA SER A 66 -0.31 0.40 -6.24
C SER A 66 -1.27 0.49 -7.41
N LEU A 67 -2.11 -0.53 -7.66
CA LEU A 67 -3.08 -0.54 -8.76
C LEU A 67 -4.18 0.52 -8.63
N CYS A 68 -4.41 1.10 -7.47
CA CYS A 68 -5.44 2.12 -7.29
C CYS A 68 -5.10 3.41 -8.06
N THR A 69 -6.02 3.88 -8.89
CA THR A 69 -5.85 5.12 -9.68
C THR A 69 -6.10 6.40 -8.87
N THR A 70 -6.48 6.27 -7.61
CA THR A 70 -6.84 7.43 -6.75
C THR A 70 -7.94 8.34 -7.33
N CYS A 71 -8.86 7.79 -8.10
CA CYS A 71 -9.96 8.54 -8.72
C CYS A 71 -11.00 9.07 -7.71
N MET A 72 -10.95 8.66 -6.45
CA MET A 72 -11.81 9.08 -5.33
C MET A 72 -13.29 8.72 -5.46
N ALA A 73 -13.71 8.00 -6.50
CA ALA A 73 -15.11 7.62 -6.69
C ALA A 73 -15.67 6.80 -5.51
N CYS A 74 -14.86 5.89 -4.97
CA CYS A 74 -15.21 5.08 -3.79
C CYS A 74 -15.44 5.92 -2.53
N SER A 75 -14.68 7.00 -2.34
CA SER A 75 -14.88 7.92 -1.20
C SER A 75 -16.17 8.72 -1.33
N LYS A 76 -16.54 9.10 -2.56
CA LYS A 76 -17.76 9.87 -2.84
C LYS A 76 -19.04 9.06 -2.61
N ILE A 77 -19.05 7.78 -2.95
CA ILE A 77 -20.22 6.92 -2.82
C ILE A 77 -20.32 6.25 -1.44
N CYS A 78 -19.31 6.35 -0.62
CA CYS A 78 -19.26 5.66 0.67
C CYS A 78 -20.29 6.20 1.66
N PRO A 79 -21.27 5.39 2.12
CA PRO A 79 -22.27 5.84 3.08
C PRO A 79 -21.67 6.15 4.47
N CYS A 80 -20.53 5.53 4.79
CA CYS A 80 -19.82 5.78 6.05
C CYS A 80 -18.81 6.93 5.97
N GLY A 81 -18.71 7.61 4.84
CA GLY A 81 -17.82 8.74 4.67
C GLY A 81 -16.33 8.41 4.78
N VAL A 82 -15.94 7.17 4.44
CA VAL A 82 -14.53 6.74 4.49
C VAL A 82 -13.69 7.54 3.50
N ARG A 83 -12.67 8.21 4.00
CA ARG A 83 -11.69 8.95 3.21
C ARG A 83 -10.61 7.98 2.71
N PHE A 84 -10.98 7.14 1.74
CA PHE A 84 -10.06 6.14 1.18
C PHE A 84 -8.82 6.76 0.53
N ASP A 85 -8.95 7.96 -0.01
CA ASP A 85 -7.83 8.75 -0.52
C ASP A 85 -6.70 8.92 0.52
N LYS A 86 -7.04 9.26 1.75
CA LYS A 86 -6.07 9.37 2.85
C LYS A 86 -5.42 8.04 3.19
N ILE A 87 -6.24 6.97 3.26
CA ILE A 87 -5.77 5.63 3.59
C ILE A 87 -4.76 5.14 2.55
N ILE A 88 -5.10 5.22 1.26
CA ILE A 88 -4.24 4.70 0.19
C ILE A 88 -2.93 5.51 0.04
N LEU A 89 -2.98 6.81 0.24
CA LEU A 89 -1.78 7.65 0.20
C LEU A 89 -0.83 7.32 1.35
N ALA A 90 -1.35 7.17 2.56
CA ALA A 90 -0.55 6.77 3.71
C ALA A 90 0.06 5.37 3.55
N ALA A 91 -0.71 4.41 3.04
CA ALA A 91 -0.21 3.07 2.74
C ALA A 91 0.93 3.12 1.72
N ARG A 92 0.80 3.90 0.65
CA ARG A 92 1.84 4.07 -0.37
C ARG A 92 3.10 4.73 0.17
N GLN A 93 2.98 5.71 1.05
CA GLN A 93 4.16 6.33 1.69
C GLN A 93 4.96 5.29 2.49
N LYS A 94 4.30 4.44 3.27
CA LYS A 94 4.97 3.34 3.99
C LYS A 94 5.63 2.34 3.04
N LEU A 95 4.98 2.02 1.92
CA LEU A 95 5.54 1.15 0.89
C LEU A 95 6.79 1.74 0.26
N CYS A 96 6.79 3.03 -0.06
CA CYS A 96 7.97 3.72 -0.61
C CYS A 96 9.12 3.73 0.39
N ALA A 97 8.87 4.00 1.66
CA ALA A 97 9.88 3.97 2.71
C ALA A 97 10.49 2.56 2.85
N ASN A 98 9.68 1.51 2.83
CA ASN A 98 10.15 0.12 2.88
C ASN A 98 10.96 -0.25 1.62
N LYS A 99 10.50 0.10 0.43
CA LYS A 99 11.25 -0.16 -0.82
C LYS A 99 12.60 0.55 -0.84
N ALA A 100 12.66 1.80 -0.42
CA ALA A 100 13.91 2.55 -0.30
C ALA A 100 14.86 1.90 0.71
N CYS A 101 14.35 1.47 1.85
CA CYS A 101 15.13 0.77 2.88
C CYS A 101 15.66 -0.59 2.37
N ILE A 102 14.84 -1.36 1.66
CA ILE A 102 15.24 -2.65 1.07
C ILE A 102 16.29 -2.43 -0.03
N LEU A 103 16.10 -1.42 -0.88
CA LEU A 103 17.05 -1.11 -1.95
C LEU A 103 18.40 -0.67 -1.36
N LEU A 104 18.37 0.21 -0.36
CA LEU A 104 19.57 0.66 0.34
C LEU A 104 20.30 -0.52 1.01
N ARG A 105 19.56 -1.41 1.66
CA ARG A 105 20.12 -2.63 2.27
C ARG A 105 20.73 -3.57 1.23
N ARG A 106 20.10 -3.73 0.06
CA ARG A 106 20.65 -4.52 -1.06
C ARG A 106 21.91 -3.89 -1.66
N LEU A 107 21.99 -2.56 -1.72
CA LEU A 107 23.17 -1.84 -2.20
C LEU A 107 24.32 -1.95 -1.21
N LEU A 108 24.04 -1.84 0.09
CA LEU A 108 25.07 -1.94 1.16
C LEU A 108 25.52 -3.39 1.41
N SER A 109 24.69 -4.39 1.11
CA SER A 109 25.03 -5.81 1.28
C SER A 109 25.71 -6.44 0.06
N ARG A 110 25.94 -5.70 -1.03
CA ARG A 110 26.78 -6.18 -2.13
C ARG A 110 28.24 -6.17 -1.66
N PRO A 111 28.90 -7.34 -1.47
CA PRO A 111 30.32 -7.36 -1.27
C PRO A 111 30.96 -6.75 -2.51
N LEU A 112 31.75 -5.69 -2.32
CA LEU A 112 32.67 -5.21 -3.34
C LEU A 112 33.57 -6.40 -3.68
N LYS A 113 33.31 -7.09 -4.76
CA LYS A 113 34.29 -7.98 -5.37
C LYS A 113 35.35 -7.08 -5.99
N LEU A 114 36.32 -6.72 -5.17
CA LEU A 114 37.58 -6.17 -5.66
C LEU A 114 38.23 -7.32 -6.42
N THR A 115 38.08 -7.35 -7.72
CA THR A 115 38.89 -8.21 -8.58
C THR A 115 40.26 -7.56 -8.67
N ALA A 116 41.09 -7.89 -7.67
CA ALA A 116 42.53 -7.68 -7.78
C ALA A 116 43.07 -8.73 -8.74
N SER A 117 43.00 -8.46 -10.02
CA SER A 117 43.76 -9.17 -11.05
C SER A 117 44.99 -8.37 -11.34
N LEU A 118 45.98 -8.49 -10.44
CA LEU A 118 47.34 -8.07 -10.70
C LEU A 118 48.15 -9.31 -11.05
N THR A 119 48.15 -9.70 -12.30
CA THR A 119 49.19 -10.59 -12.84
C THR A 119 50.34 -9.72 -13.27
N LEU A 120 51.37 -9.72 -12.41
CA LEU A 120 52.72 -9.31 -12.75
C LEU A 120 53.40 -10.48 -13.46
N VAL A 121 53.86 -10.23 -14.68
CA VAL A 121 55.00 -10.91 -15.30
C VAL A 121 56.14 -9.93 -15.37
#